data_af28d56c31551159e3adce9e2cd45ed2
#
_entry.id   af28d56c31551159e3adce9e2cd45ed2
#
_cell.length_a   1.000
_cell.length_b   1.000
_cell.length_c   1.000
_cell.angle_alpha   90.00
_cell.angle_beta   90.00
_cell.angle_gamma   90.00
#
_symmetry.space_group_name_H-M   'P 1'
#
loop_
_entity.id
_entity.type
_entity.pdbx_description
1 polymer ?
#
loop_
_entity_poly.entity_id
_entity_poly.type
_entity_poly.pdbx_seq_one_letter_code
_entity_poly.pdbx_strand_id
1 'polypeptide(L)'
;YSDGGPLTLVPMSRQNEEHESAVVWMQDAEKANQLVNYDSDLFASRVREKSCDTVGKIHSCSAINSRPVVVQLANRLIDRRVVLLGEAAHLLPPIGAQGYNSSIKDIRVLSEVVRESQNDIGSSATLKRYQSLRLPDIYLRTAGVGALNFLAWSGNPLLQTMRLTGLNLLQSSKLLKKTAMRFGLN
;
A
#
# COMPACT_ATOMS: atom_id res chain seq x y z
N TYR A 1 7.96 15.40 3.19
CA TYR A 1 6.68 15.22 3.94
C TYR A 1 6.59 16.20 5.12
N SER A 2 6.86 17.46 4.87
CA SER A 2 6.83 18.48 5.93
C SER A 2 5.40 18.85 6.36
N ASP A 3 4.37 18.45 5.59
CA ASP A 3 3.03 19.00 5.72
C ASP A 3 1.91 17.97 5.52
N GLY A 4 2.02 16.86 6.22
CA GLY A 4 1.09 15.74 6.16
C GLY A 4 1.65 14.55 5.40
N GLY A 5 0.83 13.53 5.17
CA GLY A 5 1.21 12.27 4.60
C GLY A 5 1.62 12.29 3.13
N PRO A 6 1.93 11.11 2.57
CA PRO A 6 2.35 10.98 1.20
C PRO A 6 1.25 11.36 0.21
N LEU A 7 1.64 12.04 -0.87
CA LEU A 7 0.86 12.27 -2.07
C LEU A 7 1.37 11.33 -3.16
N THR A 8 0.49 10.55 -3.75
CA THR A 8 0.79 9.66 -4.87
C THR A 8 -0.09 10.01 -6.06
N LEU A 9 0.52 10.13 -7.22
CA LEU A 9 -0.16 10.34 -8.48
C LEU A 9 0.00 9.07 -9.32
N VAL A 10 -1.12 8.46 -9.68
CA VAL A 10 -1.14 7.22 -10.45
C VAL A 10 -1.67 7.56 -11.84
N PRO A 11 -0.84 7.48 -12.89
CA PRO A 11 -1.30 7.70 -14.26
C PRO A 11 -2.41 6.71 -14.63
N MET A 12 -3.46 7.21 -15.22
CA MET A 12 -4.57 6.41 -15.72
C MET A 12 -4.51 6.29 -17.25
N SER A 13 -5.28 5.35 -17.80
CA SER A 13 -5.44 5.25 -19.25
C SER A 13 -6.09 6.53 -19.77
N ARG A 14 -5.59 7.02 -20.92
CA ARG A 14 -6.14 8.21 -21.56
C ARG A 14 -7.60 8.01 -21.92
N GLN A 15 -8.42 8.97 -21.53
CA GLN A 15 -9.76 9.14 -22.08
C GLN A 15 -9.74 10.41 -22.93
N ASN A 16 -10.21 10.30 -24.18
CA ASN A 16 -10.32 11.43 -25.12
C ASN A 16 -9.02 12.25 -25.34
N GLU A 17 -7.86 11.58 -25.44
CA GLU A 17 -6.54 12.20 -25.60
C GLU A 17 -6.04 13.03 -24.40
N GLU A 18 -6.81 13.17 -23.35
CA GLU A 18 -6.40 13.87 -22.12
C GLU A 18 -5.59 12.96 -21.20
N HIS A 19 -4.64 13.56 -20.48
CA HIS A 19 -3.86 12.88 -19.46
C HIS A 19 -4.58 12.94 -18.14
N GLU A 20 -4.92 11.78 -17.60
CA GLU A 20 -5.57 11.63 -16.30
C GLU A 20 -4.65 10.95 -15.28
N SER A 21 -4.80 11.32 -14.02
CA SER A 21 -4.13 10.65 -12.90
C SER A 21 -5.07 10.54 -11.71
N ALA A 22 -5.09 9.38 -11.08
CA ALA A 22 -5.71 9.24 -9.78
C ALA A 22 -4.79 9.86 -8.70
N VAL A 23 -5.37 10.70 -7.86
CA VAL A 23 -4.68 11.34 -6.74
C VAL A 23 -5.00 10.57 -5.47
N VAL A 24 -3.99 10.00 -4.83
CA VAL A 24 -4.10 9.39 -3.51
C VAL A 24 -3.29 10.22 -2.53
N TRP A 25 -3.98 10.93 -1.66
CA TRP A 25 -3.37 11.83 -0.68
C TRP A 25 -3.71 11.39 0.74
N MET A 26 -2.73 10.90 1.46
CA MET A 26 -2.90 10.52 2.86
C MET A 26 -2.73 11.75 3.76
N GLN A 27 -3.71 11.98 4.63
CA GLN A 27 -3.74 13.10 5.56
C GLN A 27 -4.27 12.66 6.92
N ASP A 28 -4.06 13.48 7.95
CA ASP A 28 -4.82 13.34 9.18
C ASP A 28 -6.33 13.58 8.92
N ALA A 29 -7.17 13.02 9.79
CA ALA A 29 -8.62 13.01 9.57
C ALA A 29 -9.21 14.43 9.44
N GLU A 30 -8.68 15.39 10.18
CA GLU A 30 -9.17 16.77 10.17
C GLU A 30 -8.87 17.44 8.83
N LYS A 31 -7.63 17.36 8.37
CA LYS A 31 -7.23 17.90 7.06
C LYS A 31 -7.92 17.17 5.90
N ALA A 32 -8.07 15.85 6.00
CA ALA A 32 -8.79 15.08 4.99
C ALA A 32 -10.24 15.56 4.84
N ASN A 33 -10.92 15.83 5.97
CA ASN A 33 -12.27 16.38 5.97
C ASN A 33 -12.35 17.80 5.40
N GLN A 34 -11.32 18.62 5.63
CA GLN A 34 -11.22 19.94 4.98
C GLN A 34 -11.07 19.82 3.47
N LEU A 35 -10.18 18.95 3.00
CA LEU A 35 -9.91 18.76 1.57
C LEU A 35 -11.14 18.28 0.79
N VAL A 36 -11.97 17.42 1.37
CA VAL A 36 -13.21 16.93 0.73
C VAL A 36 -14.20 18.06 0.45
N ASN A 37 -14.16 19.13 1.24
CA ASN A 37 -15.06 20.28 1.08
C ASN A 37 -14.49 21.38 0.14
N TYR A 38 -13.30 21.17 -0.42
CA TYR A 38 -12.75 22.13 -1.38
C TYR A 38 -13.47 22.00 -2.74
N ASP A 39 -13.61 23.15 -3.41
CA ASP A 39 -13.96 23.13 -4.82
C ASP A 39 -12.80 22.58 -5.68
N SER A 40 -13.08 22.30 -6.94
CA SER A 40 -12.13 21.72 -7.89
C SER A 40 -10.85 22.55 -8.04
N ASP A 41 -10.99 23.88 -8.10
CA ASP A 41 -9.87 24.77 -8.37
C ASP A 41 -8.94 24.90 -7.15
N LEU A 42 -9.52 25.01 -5.95
CA LEU A 42 -8.75 25.05 -4.71
C LEU A 42 -8.03 23.71 -4.47
N PHE A 43 -8.71 22.58 -4.71
CA PHE A 43 -8.09 21.27 -4.59
C PHE A 43 -6.94 21.08 -5.59
N ALA A 44 -7.16 21.46 -6.86
CA ALA A 44 -6.12 21.41 -7.90
C ALA A 44 -4.89 22.25 -7.51
N SER A 45 -5.12 23.46 -6.97
CA SER A 45 -4.05 24.31 -6.47
C SER A 45 -3.24 23.67 -5.34
N ARG A 46 -3.91 22.99 -4.39
CA ARG A 46 -3.26 22.28 -3.29
C ARG A 46 -2.47 21.06 -3.75
N VAL A 47 -2.99 20.32 -4.73
CA VAL A 47 -2.28 19.19 -5.33
C VAL A 47 -1.01 19.66 -6.05
N ARG A 48 -1.10 20.77 -6.80
CA ARG A 48 0.06 21.38 -7.47
C ARG A 48 1.13 21.82 -6.47
N GLU A 49 0.74 22.55 -5.43
CA GLU A 49 1.62 22.98 -4.35
C GLU A 49 2.33 21.78 -3.71
N LYS A 50 1.57 20.76 -3.33
CA LYS A 50 2.08 19.56 -2.66
C LYS A 50 2.99 18.72 -3.57
N SER A 51 2.75 18.70 -4.87
CA SER A 51 3.57 18.01 -5.87
C SER A 51 4.78 18.85 -6.33
N CYS A 52 5.02 20.02 -5.73
CA CYS A 52 6.05 20.97 -6.16
C CYS A 52 5.94 21.31 -7.66
N ASP A 53 4.71 21.48 -8.13
CA ASP A 53 4.36 21.82 -9.52
C ASP A 53 4.81 20.78 -10.57
N THR A 54 5.16 19.57 -10.12
CA THR A 54 5.68 18.50 -11.01
C THR A 54 4.66 18.05 -12.05
N VAL A 55 3.37 18.19 -11.76
CA VAL A 55 2.27 17.75 -12.63
C VAL A 55 1.78 18.82 -13.61
N GLY A 56 2.30 20.05 -13.50
CA GLY A 56 1.85 21.16 -14.33
C GLY A 56 0.43 21.61 -14.02
N LYS A 57 -0.27 22.14 -15.04
CA LYS A 57 -1.62 22.66 -14.87
C LYS A 57 -2.64 21.54 -14.77
N ILE A 58 -3.46 21.57 -13.73
CA ILE A 58 -4.61 20.67 -13.55
C ILE A 58 -5.85 21.41 -14.06
N HIS A 59 -6.58 20.83 -15.00
CA HIS A 59 -7.72 21.46 -15.67
C HIS A 59 -9.04 21.15 -14.95
N SER A 60 -9.18 19.96 -14.40
CA SER A 60 -10.38 19.55 -13.69
C SER A 60 -10.05 18.49 -12.64
N CYS A 61 -10.87 18.41 -11.61
CA CYS A 61 -10.83 17.34 -10.62
C CYS A 61 -12.22 16.70 -10.51
N SER A 62 -12.26 15.38 -10.39
CA SER A 62 -13.48 14.65 -10.05
C SER A 62 -13.86 14.86 -8.59
N ALA A 63 -14.99 14.28 -8.17
CA ALA A 63 -15.40 14.30 -6.77
C ALA A 63 -14.32 13.74 -5.83
N ILE A 64 -14.04 14.47 -4.78
CA ILE A 64 -13.06 14.10 -3.77
C ILE A 64 -13.75 13.21 -2.73
N ASN A 65 -13.12 12.08 -2.41
CA ASN A 65 -13.63 11.16 -1.41
C ASN A 65 -12.56 10.93 -0.34
N SER A 66 -12.99 10.86 0.92
CA SER A 66 -12.13 10.50 2.04
C SER A 66 -12.51 9.12 2.59
N ARG A 67 -11.50 8.34 2.92
CA ARG A 67 -11.68 7.04 3.58
C ARG A 67 -10.63 6.84 4.65
N PRO A 68 -11.00 6.23 5.79
CA PRO A 68 -10.01 5.94 6.83
C PRO A 68 -9.00 4.91 6.33
N VAL A 69 -7.72 5.16 6.61
CA VAL A 69 -6.65 4.20 6.38
C VAL A 69 -6.57 3.30 7.60
N VAL A 70 -6.95 2.04 7.43
CA VAL A 70 -6.93 1.05 8.50
C VAL A 70 -5.97 -0.09 8.16
N VAL A 71 -5.37 -0.67 9.18
CA VAL A 71 -4.60 -1.91 9.07
C VAL A 71 -5.43 -3.00 9.76
N GLN A 72 -5.79 -4.02 9.01
CA GLN A 72 -6.55 -5.14 9.55
C GLN A 72 -5.91 -6.46 9.11
N LEU A 73 -5.79 -7.37 10.03
CA LEU A 73 -5.30 -8.73 9.77
C LEU A 73 -6.28 -9.72 10.37
N ALA A 74 -6.62 -10.74 9.58
CA ALA A 74 -7.36 -11.86 10.10
C ALA A 74 -6.47 -12.67 11.06
N ASN A 75 -6.99 -13.04 12.22
CA ASN A 75 -6.27 -13.85 13.20
C ASN A 75 -5.93 -15.25 12.64
N ARG A 76 -6.72 -15.73 11.69
CA ARG A 76 -6.49 -16.97 10.95
C ARG A 76 -6.98 -16.80 9.51
N LEU A 77 -6.30 -17.45 8.58
CA LEU A 77 -6.62 -17.36 7.15
C LEU A 77 -7.57 -18.47 6.68
N ILE A 78 -7.88 -19.43 7.53
CA ILE A 78 -8.63 -20.65 7.15
C ILE A 78 -9.70 -20.99 8.18
N ASP A 79 -10.74 -21.65 7.69
CA ASP A 79 -11.72 -22.37 8.50
C ASP A 79 -12.13 -23.67 7.78
N ARG A 80 -13.20 -24.33 8.25
CA ARG A 80 -13.72 -25.55 7.63
C ARG A 80 -14.10 -25.29 6.17
N ARG A 81 -13.25 -25.79 5.25
CA ARG A 81 -13.37 -25.62 3.78
C ARG A 81 -13.45 -24.18 3.29
N VAL A 82 -12.91 -23.25 4.07
CA VAL A 82 -12.87 -21.80 3.76
C VAL A 82 -11.43 -21.32 3.84
N VAL A 83 -11.06 -20.42 2.93
CA VAL A 83 -9.80 -19.70 2.93
C VAL A 83 -10.06 -18.22 2.67
N LEU A 84 -9.36 -17.36 3.39
CA LEU A 84 -9.36 -15.90 3.19
C LEU A 84 -8.17 -15.50 2.32
N LEU A 85 -8.42 -14.58 1.37
CA LEU A 85 -7.46 -14.03 0.44
C LEU A 85 -7.60 -12.50 0.37
N GLY A 86 -6.52 -11.83 0.02
CA GLY A 86 -6.52 -10.39 -0.24
C GLY A 86 -7.05 -9.58 0.94
N GLU A 87 -7.90 -8.59 0.68
CA GLU A 87 -8.41 -7.68 1.70
C GLU A 87 -9.27 -8.36 2.78
N ALA A 88 -9.86 -9.52 2.50
CA ALA A 88 -10.53 -10.32 3.51
C ALA A 88 -9.56 -10.94 4.53
N ALA A 89 -8.32 -11.17 4.12
CA ALA A 89 -7.24 -11.71 4.96
C ALA A 89 -6.39 -10.60 5.60
N HIS A 90 -6.08 -9.56 4.83
CA HIS A 90 -5.20 -8.47 5.25
C HIS A 90 -5.52 -7.17 4.51
N LEU A 91 -5.82 -6.13 5.25
CA LEU A 91 -5.97 -4.78 4.74
C LEU A 91 -4.74 -3.97 5.13
N LEU A 92 -4.02 -3.47 4.13
CA LEU A 92 -2.79 -2.72 4.28
C LEU A 92 -2.96 -1.27 3.83
N PRO A 93 -2.24 -0.31 4.42
CA PRO A 93 -2.22 1.06 3.92
C PRO A 93 -1.75 1.10 2.46
N PRO A 94 -2.23 2.06 1.64
CA PRO A 94 -1.89 2.15 0.21
C PRO A 94 -0.48 2.70 -0.02
N ILE A 95 0.51 2.21 0.74
CA ILE A 95 1.91 2.60 0.63
C ILE A 95 2.66 1.55 -0.19
N GLY A 96 3.21 1.97 -1.33
CA GLY A 96 4.02 1.10 -2.20
C GLY A 96 3.24 -0.03 -2.86
N ALA A 97 1.92 0.10 -3.04
CA ALA A 97 1.05 -0.89 -3.70
C ALA A 97 1.14 -2.32 -3.11
N GLN A 98 1.48 -2.44 -1.82
CA GLN A 98 1.73 -3.74 -1.17
C GLN A 98 0.46 -4.60 -1.04
N GLY A 99 -0.72 -3.98 -0.92
CA GLY A 99 -2.00 -4.71 -0.82
C GLY A 99 -2.24 -5.59 -2.05
N TYR A 100 -2.13 -5.04 -3.24
CA TYR A 100 -2.30 -5.78 -4.50
C TYR A 100 -1.27 -6.91 -4.65
N ASN A 101 0.02 -6.60 -4.45
CA ASN A 101 1.09 -7.59 -4.55
C ASN A 101 0.92 -8.73 -3.55
N SER A 102 0.50 -8.44 -2.32
CA SER A 102 0.21 -9.46 -1.32
C SER A 102 -0.97 -10.36 -1.73
N SER A 103 -2.02 -9.78 -2.32
CA SER A 103 -3.18 -10.53 -2.82
C SER A 103 -2.81 -11.47 -3.97
N ILE A 104 -1.98 -11.03 -4.90
CA ILE A 104 -1.45 -11.90 -5.98
C ILE A 104 -0.61 -13.04 -5.40
N LYS A 105 0.17 -12.77 -4.36
CA LYS A 105 0.93 -13.82 -3.68
C LYS A 105 0.05 -14.84 -2.97
N ASP A 106 -1.07 -14.40 -2.37
CA ASP A 106 -2.05 -15.30 -1.80
C ASP A 106 -2.57 -16.29 -2.85
N ILE A 107 -2.97 -15.77 -4.01
CA ILE A 107 -3.49 -16.58 -5.12
C ILE A 107 -2.42 -17.59 -5.60
N ARG A 108 -1.18 -17.14 -5.75
CA ARG A 108 -0.06 -18.00 -6.19
C ARG A 108 0.16 -19.14 -5.22
N VAL A 109 0.31 -18.83 -3.92
CA VAL A 109 0.57 -19.85 -2.89
C VAL A 109 -0.61 -20.80 -2.76
N LEU A 110 -1.85 -20.30 -2.79
CA LEU A 110 -3.03 -21.16 -2.76
C LEU A 110 -3.08 -22.09 -3.98
N SER A 111 -2.82 -21.56 -5.18
CA SER A 111 -2.78 -22.35 -6.42
C SER A 111 -1.73 -23.46 -6.36
N GLU A 112 -0.53 -23.17 -5.81
CA GLU A 112 0.53 -24.17 -5.63
C GLU A 112 0.08 -25.28 -4.66
N VAL A 113 -0.45 -24.89 -3.50
CA VAL A 113 -0.91 -25.83 -2.47
C VAL A 113 -2.06 -26.70 -2.97
N VAL A 114 -3.02 -26.13 -3.71
CA VAL A 114 -4.14 -26.85 -4.30
C VAL A 114 -3.66 -27.83 -5.37
N ARG A 115 -2.74 -27.44 -6.23
CA ARG A 115 -2.18 -28.29 -7.28
C ARG A 115 -1.41 -29.50 -6.72
N GLU A 116 -0.77 -29.34 -5.56
CA GLU A 116 -0.06 -30.41 -4.87
C GLU A 116 -0.99 -31.32 -4.04
N SER A 117 -2.24 -30.89 -3.82
CA SER A 117 -3.24 -31.66 -3.10
C SER A 117 -3.81 -32.77 -4.00
N GLN A 118 -3.61 -34.03 -3.63
CA GLN A 118 -3.98 -35.16 -4.47
C GLN A 118 -5.46 -35.55 -4.36
N ASN A 119 -6.12 -35.33 -3.22
CA ASN A 119 -7.44 -35.89 -2.95
C ASN A 119 -8.52 -34.86 -2.64
N ASP A 120 -8.30 -33.95 -1.68
CA ASP A 120 -9.29 -32.96 -1.24
C ASP A 120 -8.64 -31.60 -1.05
N ILE A 121 -8.90 -30.72 -1.99
CA ILE A 121 -8.37 -29.34 -1.98
C ILE A 121 -8.86 -28.52 -0.77
N GLY A 122 -10.02 -28.88 -0.21
CA GLY A 122 -10.61 -28.24 0.97
C GLY A 122 -10.26 -28.93 2.29
N SER A 123 -9.37 -29.94 2.28
CA SER A 123 -8.98 -30.65 3.49
C SER A 123 -8.28 -29.72 4.48
N SER A 124 -8.39 -30.04 5.78
CA SER A 124 -7.70 -29.28 6.84
C SER A 124 -6.18 -29.27 6.64
N ALA A 125 -5.60 -30.33 6.08
CA ALA A 125 -4.17 -30.40 5.81
C ALA A 125 -3.75 -29.42 4.73
N THR A 126 -4.47 -29.40 3.60
CA THR A 126 -4.24 -28.46 2.49
C THR A 126 -4.36 -27.00 2.94
N LEU A 127 -5.45 -26.67 3.64
CA LEU A 127 -5.67 -25.31 4.09
C LEU A 127 -4.66 -24.87 5.17
N LYS A 128 -4.29 -25.73 6.10
CA LYS A 128 -3.23 -25.46 7.08
C LYS A 128 -1.88 -25.18 6.41
N ARG A 129 -1.54 -25.89 5.34
CA ARG A 129 -0.32 -25.65 4.57
C ARG A 129 -0.33 -24.25 3.94
N TYR A 130 -1.43 -23.84 3.32
CA TYR A 130 -1.59 -22.48 2.83
C TYR A 130 -1.35 -21.45 3.95
N GLN A 131 -2.04 -21.59 5.08
CA GLN A 131 -1.90 -20.66 6.20
C GLN A 131 -0.46 -20.59 6.73
N SER A 132 0.22 -21.72 6.88
CA SER A 132 1.59 -21.76 7.40
C SER A 132 2.60 -21.06 6.48
N LEU A 133 2.36 -21.04 5.17
CA LEU A 133 3.19 -20.35 4.20
C LEU A 133 2.89 -18.85 4.12
N ARG A 134 1.60 -18.46 4.28
CA ARG A 134 1.19 -17.09 4.06
C ARG A 134 1.18 -16.20 5.31
N LEU A 135 0.75 -16.73 6.44
CA LEU A 135 0.56 -15.96 7.65
C LEU A 135 1.85 -15.26 8.13
N PRO A 136 3.02 -15.91 8.17
CA PRO A 136 4.27 -15.25 8.55
C PRO A 136 4.68 -14.12 7.59
N ASP A 137 4.48 -14.32 6.28
CA ASP A 137 4.80 -13.31 5.27
C ASP A 137 3.87 -12.09 5.37
N ILE A 138 2.58 -12.31 5.60
CA ILE A 138 1.60 -11.24 5.82
C ILE A 138 1.98 -10.42 7.05
N TYR A 139 2.29 -11.06 8.17
CA TYR A 139 2.72 -10.36 9.39
C TYR A 139 3.99 -9.54 9.18
N LEU A 140 4.99 -10.12 8.52
CA LEU A 140 6.25 -9.44 8.23
C LEU A 140 6.03 -8.20 7.33
N ARG A 141 5.22 -8.34 6.29
CA ARG A 141 4.87 -7.21 5.40
C ARG A 141 4.10 -6.13 6.14
N THR A 142 3.11 -6.51 6.93
CA THR A 142 2.32 -5.55 7.71
C THR A 142 3.18 -4.79 8.71
N ALA A 143 4.07 -5.48 9.42
CA ALA A 143 5.02 -4.85 10.33
C ALA A 143 5.96 -3.90 9.58
N GLY A 144 6.49 -4.31 8.41
CA GLY A 144 7.36 -3.49 7.57
C GLY A 144 6.66 -2.24 7.05
N VAL A 145 5.45 -2.38 6.50
CA VAL A 145 4.63 -1.25 6.02
C VAL A 145 4.23 -0.34 7.18
N GLY A 146 3.86 -0.91 8.33
CA GLY A 146 3.53 -0.15 9.54
C GLY A 146 4.72 0.67 10.05
N ALA A 147 5.91 0.08 10.08
CA ALA A 147 7.14 0.78 10.47
C ALA A 147 7.48 1.92 9.49
N LEU A 148 7.37 1.68 8.18
CA LEU A 148 7.58 2.72 7.16
C LEU A 148 6.56 3.85 7.29
N ASN A 149 5.30 3.52 7.54
CA ASN A 149 4.24 4.50 7.76
C ASN A 149 4.54 5.34 9.01
N PHE A 150 4.88 4.70 10.13
CA PHE A 150 5.25 5.39 11.36
C PHE A 150 6.43 6.34 11.15
N LEU A 151 7.49 5.90 10.45
CA LEU A 151 8.64 6.74 10.13
C LEU A 151 8.28 7.89 9.20
N ALA A 152 7.35 7.69 8.26
CA ALA A 152 6.91 8.72 7.32
C ALA A 152 6.10 9.83 8.00
N TRP A 153 5.29 9.47 9.01
CA TRP A 153 4.44 10.40 9.75
C TRP A 153 5.10 11.04 10.97
N SER A 154 6.20 10.46 11.45
CA SER A 154 6.88 10.97 12.63
C SER A 154 7.48 12.35 12.39
N GLY A 155 7.02 13.35 13.14
CA GLY A 155 7.63 14.67 13.20
C GLY A 155 8.92 14.74 14.03
N ASN A 156 9.36 13.62 14.64
CA ASN A 156 10.53 13.58 15.50
C ASN A 156 11.82 13.76 14.68
N PRO A 157 12.65 14.79 14.95
CA PRO A 157 13.88 15.06 14.19
C PRO A 157 14.86 13.88 14.16
N LEU A 158 14.95 13.11 15.25
CA LEU A 158 15.84 11.95 15.33
C LEU A 158 15.41 10.85 14.37
N LEU A 159 14.10 10.54 14.32
CA LEU A 159 13.54 9.55 13.40
C LEU A 159 13.65 10.00 11.93
N GLN A 160 13.53 11.31 11.66
CA GLN A 160 13.77 11.87 10.34
C GLN A 160 15.23 11.70 9.90
N THR A 161 16.19 11.94 10.81
CA THR A 161 17.62 11.72 10.53
C THR A 161 17.92 10.25 10.28
N MET A 162 17.37 9.34 11.09
CA MET A 162 17.51 7.89 10.87
C MET A 162 16.92 7.45 9.52
N ARG A 163 15.77 8.00 9.13
CA ARG A 163 15.15 7.74 7.82
C ARG A 163 16.06 8.18 6.68
N LEU A 164 16.60 9.41 6.74
CA LEU A 164 17.50 9.93 5.70
C LEU A 164 18.77 9.10 5.60
N THR A 165 19.36 8.74 6.74
CA THR A 165 20.56 7.87 6.77
C THR A 165 20.26 6.49 6.19
N GLY A 166 19.12 5.87 6.55
CA GLY A 166 18.69 4.59 6.00
C GLY A 166 18.47 4.65 4.49
N LEU A 167 17.84 5.71 3.97
CA LEU A 167 17.64 5.91 2.53
C LEU A 167 18.98 6.11 1.80
N ASN A 168 19.91 6.86 2.37
CA ASN A 168 21.25 7.05 1.80
C ASN A 168 22.03 5.73 1.75
N LEU A 169 21.95 4.91 2.80
CA LEU A 169 22.53 3.57 2.82
C LEU A 169 21.91 2.63 1.76
N LEU A 170 20.60 2.69 1.59
CA LEU A 170 19.91 1.96 0.53
C LEU A 170 20.33 2.42 -0.87
N GLN A 171 20.52 3.72 -1.09
CA GLN A 171 20.98 4.25 -2.37
C GLN A 171 22.43 3.90 -2.67
N SER A 172 23.30 3.92 -1.67
CA SER A 172 24.74 3.65 -1.84
C SER A 172 25.05 2.17 -2.04
N SER A 173 24.20 1.25 -1.55
CA SER A 173 24.43 -0.19 -1.62
C SER A 173 23.56 -0.87 -2.67
N LYS A 174 24.16 -1.31 -3.80
CA LYS A 174 23.48 -2.09 -4.84
C LYS A 174 22.82 -3.38 -4.30
N LEU A 175 23.46 -4.01 -3.30
CA LEU A 175 22.96 -5.25 -2.70
C LEU A 175 21.70 -4.98 -1.85
N LEU A 176 21.74 -3.97 -0.97
CA LEU A 176 20.59 -3.58 -0.16
C LEU A 176 19.43 -3.12 -1.02
N LYS A 177 19.70 -2.33 -2.06
CA LYS A 177 18.68 -1.88 -3.03
C LYS A 177 18.04 -3.08 -3.72
N LYS A 178 18.82 -4.05 -4.23
CA LYS A 178 18.28 -5.24 -4.88
C LYS A 178 17.46 -6.11 -3.94
N THR A 179 17.88 -6.24 -2.68
CA THR A 179 17.15 -7.00 -1.66
C THR A 179 15.83 -6.32 -1.29
N ALA A 180 15.85 -5.00 -1.08
CA ALA A 180 14.65 -4.21 -0.79
C ALA A 180 13.64 -4.26 -1.96
N MET A 181 14.13 -4.16 -3.22
CA MET A 181 13.27 -4.29 -4.39
C MET A 181 12.66 -5.69 -4.50
N ARG A 182 13.44 -6.75 -4.27
CA ARG A 182 12.91 -8.13 -4.26
C ARG A 182 11.84 -8.33 -3.18
N PHE A 183 12.05 -7.77 -1.99
CA PHE A 183 11.08 -7.85 -0.90
C PHE A 183 9.78 -7.10 -1.23
N GLY A 184 9.87 -5.99 -1.95
CA GLY A 184 8.71 -5.21 -2.39
C GLY A 184 7.95 -5.79 -3.59
N LEU A 185 8.63 -6.57 -4.45
CA LEU A 185 8.07 -7.09 -5.70
C LEU A 185 7.68 -8.59 -5.63
N ASN A 186 8.14 -9.32 -4.63
CA ASN A 186 7.78 -10.70 -4.36
C ASN A 186 6.86 -10.79 -3.16
#